data_161766ae7653acbddfd9a81043e6cae0
#
_entry.id   161766ae7653acbddfd9a81043e6cae0
#
_cell.length_a   1.000
_cell.length_b   1.000
_cell.length_c   1.000
_cell.angle_alpha   90.00
_cell.angle_beta   90.00
_cell.angle_gamma   90.00
#
_symmetry.space_group_name_H-M   'P 1'
#
loop_
_entity.id
_entity.type
_entity.pdbx_description
1 polymer ?
#
loop_
_entity_poly.entity_id
_entity_poly.type
_entity_poly.pdbx_seq_one_letter_code
_entity_poly.pdbx_strand_id
1 'polypeptide(L)'
;MGKYFGTYGFRGEANIDLTVEHAYKVGRFLGWYFGKDHKAQIVIGKDTRRSSYMFEYSLVAGLTASGADAYLLHVTTTPSVSYVVRTENFDCGIMISASHNPFYDNGIKVINGLGQKLEADIEAQIEAYIDDGTPKIPFATREDIGRTVDFAAGRNRYIGHLISIPTKSFKNMRVGLDCSNGSASSVAKSVFDAIGAKTYVIHNEPDGTNINCGCGSTHIEELQKYVREKHLDVGFAYDGDADRCIAVDELGNVVDGDLIMYVCGKYLKEKGQLNGDTIVTTIMSNLGLYKACDRAGIRYEKTAVGDKYVCENMMANGYSLGGEQSGHIIFSKHATTGDGILTSLMVMEVLIDKKLPLSTLTAEVVIYPQLLKNVRVANKAAAKANPAVQKAVEDVAEALGDDGRILVRESGTEPVIRVMVEAPDDATCAKYVDQVVSVMHKEGLVTE
;
A
#
# COMPACT_ATOMS: atom_id res chain seq x y z
N MET A 1 4.10 4.22 -18.18
CA MET A 1 4.69 3.20 -17.30
C MET A 1 5.96 2.73 -17.97
N GLY A 2 7.00 2.50 -17.19
CA GLY A 2 8.25 1.93 -17.66
C GLY A 2 8.10 0.46 -18.10
N LYS A 3 9.16 -0.11 -18.63
CA LYS A 3 9.22 -1.51 -19.04
C LYS A 3 9.24 -2.47 -17.82
N TYR A 4 9.96 -2.08 -16.78
CA TYR A 4 10.18 -2.84 -15.55
C TYR A 4 9.51 -2.21 -14.34
N PHE A 5 9.59 -0.87 -14.21
CA PHE A 5 9.01 -0.15 -13.08
C PHE A 5 7.55 0.19 -13.34
N GLY A 6 6.68 -0.46 -12.56
CA GLY A 6 5.26 -0.14 -12.48
C GLY A 6 4.96 0.93 -11.43
N THR A 7 3.68 1.02 -11.02
CA THR A 7 3.24 1.97 -9.96
C THR A 7 3.98 1.72 -8.63
N TYR A 8 4.34 0.46 -8.34
CA TYR A 8 4.90 0.01 -7.05
C TYR A 8 6.33 -0.55 -7.13
N GLY A 9 7.14 -0.08 -8.07
CA GLY A 9 8.50 -0.57 -8.29
C GLY A 9 8.58 -1.68 -9.34
N PHE A 10 9.75 -2.33 -9.44
CA PHE A 10 9.99 -3.46 -10.34
C PHE A 10 9.48 -4.74 -9.68
N ARG A 11 8.45 -5.37 -10.24
CA ARG A 11 7.85 -6.61 -9.74
C ARG A 11 7.84 -7.70 -10.79
N GLY A 12 7.94 -8.95 -10.32
CA GLY A 12 7.79 -10.13 -11.15
C GLY A 12 8.04 -11.41 -10.39
N GLU A 13 7.80 -12.56 -11.04
CA GLU A 13 8.15 -13.85 -10.49
C GLU A 13 9.67 -13.96 -10.35
N ALA A 14 10.13 -14.39 -9.16
CA ALA A 14 11.55 -14.43 -8.83
C ALA A 14 12.31 -15.42 -9.72
N ASN A 15 13.42 -14.97 -10.31
CA ASN A 15 14.24 -15.68 -11.30
C ASN A 15 13.55 -16.00 -12.64
N ILE A 16 12.36 -15.45 -12.89
CA ILE A 16 11.69 -15.47 -14.19
C ILE A 16 11.63 -14.06 -14.75
N ASP A 17 10.82 -13.20 -14.18
CA ASP A 17 10.66 -11.81 -14.61
C ASP A 17 11.66 -10.88 -13.92
N LEU A 18 11.88 -11.10 -12.62
CA LEU A 18 12.84 -10.37 -11.79
C LEU A 18 13.99 -11.32 -11.41
N THR A 19 15.18 -11.05 -11.93
CA THR A 19 16.35 -11.90 -11.74
C THR A 19 17.40 -11.26 -10.83
N VAL A 20 18.37 -12.05 -10.37
CA VAL A 20 19.53 -11.55 -9.60
C VAL A 20 20.35 -10.55 -10.42
N GLU A 21 20.41 -10.70 -11.74
CA GLU A 21 21.12 -9.77 -12.62
C GLU A 21 20.42 -8.41 -12.65
N HIS A 22 19.10 -8.39 -12.68
CA HIS A 22 18.32 -7.15 -12.56
C HIS A 22 18.63 -6.45 -11.25
N ALA A 23 18.55 -7.16 -10.12
CA ALA A 23 18.85 -6.63 -8.80
C ALA A 23 20.29 -6.09 -8.70
N TYR A 24 21.27 -6.83 -9.25
CA TYR A 24 22.67 -6.39 -9.32
C TYR A 24 22.80 -5.08 -10.09
N LYS A 25 22.19 -4.98 -11.27
CA LYS A 25 22.22 -3.77 -12.09
C LYS A 25 21.53 -2.59 -11.42
N VAL A 26 20.39 -2.80 -10.75
CA VAL A 26 19.75 -1.76 -9.94
C VAL A 26 20.72 -1.24 -8.87
N GLY A 27 21.36 -2.14 -8.12
CA GLY A 27 22.38 -1.77 -7.14
C GLY A 27 23.55 -1.01 -7.75
N ARG A 28 24.08 -1.48 -8.91
CA ARG A 28 25.14 -0.79 -9.64
C ARG A 28 24.78 0.64 -10.01
N PHE A 29 23.58 0.81 -10.55
CA PHE A 29 23.10 2.13 -10.98
C PHE A 29 22.90 3.07 -9.78
N LEU A 30 22.22 2.63 -8.75
CA LEU A 30 21.94 3.47 -7.58
C LEU A 30 23.21 3.89 -6.85
N GLY A 31 24.17 2.96 -6.66
CA GLY A 31 25.45 3.27 -6.03
C GLY A 31 26.26 4.29 -6.81
N TRP A 32 26.26 4.21 -8.14
CA TRP A 32 26.89 5.19 -9.01
C TRP A 32 26.13 6.53 -9.06
N TYR A 33 24.80 6.48 -9.18
CA TYR A 33 23.97 7.67 -9.37
C TYR A 33 24.04 8.61 -8.15
N PHE A 34 23.89 8.06 -6.96
CA PHE A 34 23.96 8.83 -5.72
C PHE A 34 25.42 9.06 -5.25
N GLY A 35 26.37 8.30 -5.77
CA GLY A 35 27.80 8.38 -5.40
C GLY A 35 28.63 9.39 -6.19
N LYS A 36 28.01 10.30 -6.98
CA LYS A 36 28.75 11.22 -7.86
C LYS A 36 29.58 12.26 -7.10
N ASP A 37 29.06 12.78 -6.00
CA ASP A 37 29.66 13.88 -5.26
C ASP A 37 30.17 13.48 -3.87
N HIS A 38 29.76 12.31 -3.38
CA HIS A 38 30.14 11.75 -2.08
C HIS A 38 30.03 10.23 -2.09
N LYS A 39 30.44 9.56 -1.04
CA LYS A 39 30.23 8.13 -0.88
C LYS A 39 28.78 7.86 -0.49
N ALA A 40 27.99 7.34 -1.42
CA ALA A 40 26.58 7.10 -1.22
C ALA A 40 26.30 6.12 -0.06
N GLN A 41 25.27 6.38 0.70
CA GLN A 41 24.77 5.53 1.78
C GLN A 41 23.34 5.09 1.47
N ILE A 42 23.15 3.80 1.26
CA ILE A 42 21.87 3.24 0.81
C ILE A 42 21.40 2.19 1.81
N VAL A 43 20.16 2.38 2.31
CA VAL A 43 19.58 1.45 3.27
C VAL A 43 18.67 0.44 2.57
N ILE A 44 18.73 -0.82 3.01
CA ILE A 44 17.98 -1.93 2.40
C ILE A 44 17.15 -2.63 3.47
N GLY A 45 15.85 -2.74 3.22
CA GLY A 45 14.93 -3.60 3.96
C GLY A 45 14.33 -4.67 3.06
N LYS A 46 13.80 -5.73 3.66
CA LYS A 46 13.16 -6.83 2.94
C LYS A 46 12.01 -7.42 3.73
N ASP A 47 11.08 -8.05 3.01
CA ASP A 47 10.07 -8.89 3.61
C ASP A 47 10.60 -10.32 3.90
N THR A 48 9.70 -11.21 4.28
CA THR A 48 10.04 -12.56 4.72
C THR A 48 10.19 -13.58 3.59
N ARG A 49 9.97 -13.21 2.33
CA ARG A 49 10.08 -14.12 1.17
C ARG A 49 11.46 -14.75 1.09
N ARG A 50 11.51 -16.03 0.72
CA ARG A 50 12.79 -16.74 0.53
C ARG A 50 13.69 -16.05 -0.49
N SER A 51 13.11 -15.56 -1.59
CA SER A 51 13.84 -14.84 -2.64
C SER A 51 14.36 -13.46 -2.21
N SER A 52 13.81 -12.87 -1.15
CA SER A 52 14.26 -11.54 -0.67
C SER A 52 15.71 -11.54 -0.21
N TYR A 53 16.20 -12.63 0.37
CA TYR A 53 17.62 -12.78 0.73
C TYR A 53 18.52 -12.81 -0.51
N MET A 54 18.12 -13.54 -1.54
CA MET A 54 18.86 -13.63 -2.79
C MET A 54 19.00 -12.26 -3.46
N PHE A 55 17.90 -11.49 -3.52
CA PHE A 55 17.90 -10.14 -4.09
C PHE A 55 18.68 -9.15 -3.23
N GLU A 56 18.60 -9.25 -1.90
CA GLU A 56 19.41 -8.41 -1.00
C GLU A 56 20.91 -8.57 -1.28
N TYR A 57 21.39 -9.81 -1.34
CA TYR A 57 22.82 -10.06 -1.63
C TYR A 57 23.22 -9.53 -3.01
N SER A 58 22.36 -9.65 -4.00
CA SER A 58 22.62 -9.16 -5.34
C SER A 58 22.67 -7.63 -5.41
N LEU A 59 21.71 -6.95 -4.77
CA LEU A 59 21.70 -5.48 -4.62
C LEU A 59 22.95 -4.98 -3.90
N VAL A 60 23.31 -5.60 -2.77
CA VAL A 60 24.51 -5.27 -1.98
C VAL A 60 25.77 -5.39 -2.82
N ALA A 61 25.91 -6.48 -3.58
CA ALA A 61 27.06 -6.67 -4.48
C ALA A 61 27.14 -5.55 -5.54
N GLY A 62 25.99 -5.16 -6.11
CA GLY A 62 25.92 -4.06 -7.07
C GLY A 62 26.30 -2.71 -6.46
N LEU A 63 25.74 -2.37 -5.31
CA LEU A 63 26.00 -1.12 -4.58
C LEU A 63 27.49 -0.99 -4.21
N THR A 64 28.03 -2.00 -3.54
CA THR A 64 29.42 -1.97 -3.06
C THR A 64 30.42 -1.97 -4.21
N ALA A 65 30.13 -2.67 -5.31
CA ALA A 65 30.93 -2.63 -6.53
C ALA A 65 30.92 -1.27 -7.24
N SER A 66 29.96 -0.40 -6.92
CA SER A 66 29.88 0.99 -7.40
C SER A 66 30.38 2.01 -6.37
N GLY A 67 30.91 1.57 -5.23
CA GLY A 67 31.49 2.43 -4.20
C GLY A 67 30.51 2.87 -3.11
N ALA A 68 29.23 2.51 -3.17
CA ALA A 68 28.24 2.87 -2.17
C ALA A 68 28.31 1.95 -0.94
N ASP A 69 28.09 2.50 0.24
CA ASP A 69 27.89 1.73 1.46
C ASP A 69 26.42 1.25 1.56
N ALA A 70 26.23 -0.05 1.79
CA ALA A 70 24.93 -0.70 1.93
C ALA A 70 24.60 -0.97 3.40
N TYR A 71 23.50 -0.41 3.91
CA TYR A 71 23.05 -0.54 5.29
C TYR A 71 21.85 -1.48 5.36
N LEU A 72 21.96 -2.58 6.10
CA LEU A 72 20.95 -3.65 6.15
C LEU A 72 20.04 -3.53 7.36
N LEU A 73 18.77 -3.28 7.13
CA LEU A 73 17.71 -3.31 8.16
C LEU A 73 17.20 -4.73 8.42
N HIS A 74 17.57 -5.69 7.55
CA HIS A 74 17.04 -7.05 7.54
C HIS A 74 15.51 -7.09 7.28
N VAL A 75 14.80 -8.05 7.88
CA VAL A 75 13.34 -8.12 7.75
C VAL A 75 12.71 -6.94 8.46
N THR A 76 12.04 -6.09 7.68
CA THR A 76 11.36 -4.88 8.16
C THR A 76 10.26 -4.47 7.19
N THR A 77 9.44 -3.50 7.58
CA THR A 77 8.29 -3.00 6.79
C THR A 77 8.72 -1.94 5.77
N THR A 78 7.94 -1.74 4.71
CA THR A 78 8.16 -0.65 3.75
C THR A 78 8.19 0.73 4.45
N PRO A 79 7.23 1.08 5.34
CA PRO A 79 7.28 2.35 6.05
C PRO A 79 8.50 2.49 6.99
N SER A 80 9.05 1.39 7.51
CA SER A 80 10.30 1.41 8.27
C SER A 80 11.48 1.90 7.40
N VAL A 81 11.60 1.41 6.16
CA VAL A 81 12.62 1.87 5.21
C VAL A 81 12.43 3.35 4.91
N SER A 82 11.21 3.76 4.58
CA SER A 82 10.86 5.16 4.31
C SER A 82 11.20 6.09 5.49
N TYR A 83 10.87 5.66 6.71
CA TYR A 83 11.20 6.40 7.93
C TYR A 83 12.71 6.57 8.11
N VAL A 84 13.46 5.46 8.01
CA VAL A 84 14.91 5.46 8.24
C VAL A 84 15.64 6.30 7.19
N VAL A 85 15.28 6.20 5.91
CA VAL A 85 15.89 7.04 4.85
C VAL A 85 15.81 8.50 5.22
N ARG A 86 14.61 8.96 5.58
CA ARG A 86 14.32 10.37 5.85
C ARG A 86 15.00 10.88 7.13
N THR A 87 14.99 10.06 8.19
CA THR A 87 15.44 10.50 9.52
C THR A 87 16.93 10.35 9.76
N GLU A 88 17.60 9.48 9.00
CA GLU A 88 19.02 9.21 9.14
C GLU A 88 19.86 9.76 7.96
N ASN A 89 19.22 10.55 7.08
CA ASN A 89 19.83 11.21 5.92
C ASN A 89 20.52 10.24 4.95
N PHE A 90 19.91 9.08 4.66
CA PHE A 90 20.36 8.22 3.58
C PHE A 90 20.01 8.80 2.21
N ASP A 91 20.84 8.55 1.21
CA ASP A 91 20.62 9.02 -0.16
C ASP A 91 19.39 8.39 -0.79
N CYS A 92 19.20 7.08 -0.57
CA CYS A 92 17.97 6.39 -0.91
C CYS A 92 17.79 5.12 -0.07
N GLY A 93 16.60 4.55 -0.13
CA GLY A 93 16.26 3.26 0.45
C GLY A 93 15.78 2.27 -0.59
N ILE A 94 15.96 0.99 -0.31
CA ILE A 94 15.47 -0.09 -1.14
C ILE A 94 14.63 -1.00 -0.26
N MET A 95 13.38 -1.25 -0.67
CA MET A 95 12.55 -2.29 -0.07
C MET A 95 12.36 -3.45 -1.04
N ILE A 96 12.71 -4.65 -0.59
CA ILE A 96 12.56 -5.90 -1.35
C ILE A 96 11.27 -6.57 -0.91
N SER A 97 10.22 -6.40 -1.70
CA SER A 97 8.89 -6.97 -1.45
C SER A 97 7.98 -6.87 -2.67
N ALA A 98 7.07 -7.83 -2.81
CA ALA A 98 5.93 -7.75 -3.71
C ALA A 98 4.60 -7.52 -2.96
N SER A 99 4.63 -6.93 -1.74
CA SER A 99 3.45 -6.58 -0.95
C SER A 99 2.52 -7.79 -0.74
N HIS A 100 1.28 -7.75 -1.20
CA HIS A 100 0.26 -8.79 -1.01
C HIS A 100 0.34 -9.96 -2.00
N ASN A 101 1.28 -9.96 -2.95
CA ASN A 101 1.43 -11.04 -3.92
C ASN A 101 1.89 -12.36 -3.25
N PRO A 102 1.69 -13.52 -3.90
CA PRO A 102 2.21 -14.80 -3.44
C PRO A 102 3.73 -14.81 -3.23
N PHE A 103 4.24 -15.80 -2.49
CA PHE A 103 5.65 -15.86 -2.08
C PHE A 103 6.66 -15.99 -3.24
N TYR A 104 6.24 -16.53 -4.38
CA TYR A 104 7.10 -16.72 -5.55
C TYR A 104 7.33 -15.42 -6.33
N ASP A 105 6.45 -14.42 -6.19
CA ASP A 105 6.68 -13.07 -6.67
C ASP A 105 7.61 -12.31 -5.73
N ASN A 106 8.36 -11.36 -6.27
CA ASN A 106 9.09 -10.37 -5.47
C ASN A 106 9.14 -9.03 -6.19
N GLY A 107 9.71 -8.02 -5.53
CA GLY A 107 9.84 -6.68 -6.08
C GLY A 107 10.99 -5.90 -5.48
N ILE A 108 11.39 -4.87 -6.19
CA ILE A 108 12.37 -3.87 -5.75
C ILE A 108 11.70 -2.51 -5.82
N LYS A 109 11.41 -1.92 -4.65
CA LYS A 109 10.90 -0.56 -4.51
C LYS A 109 12.08 0.34 -4.13
N VAL A 110 12.29 1.42 -4.87
CA VAL A 110 13.32 2.41 -4.54
C VAL A 110 12.65 3.65 -3.97
N ILE A 111 13.17 4.11 -2.84
CA ILE A 111 12.64 5.21 -2.02
C ILE A 111 13.71 6.30 -1.99
N ASN A 112 13.35 7.53 -2.37
CA ASN A 112 14.28 8.67 -2.38
C ASN A 112 14.64 9.15 -0.96
N GLY A 113 15.59 10.08 -0.84
CA GLY A 113 16.05 10.63 0.45
C GLY A 113 14.96 11.31 1.28
N LEU A 114 13.82 11.65 0.68
CA LEU A 114 12.65 12.21 1.37
C LEU A 114 11.69 11.14 1.91
N GLY A 115 12.01 9.85 1.73
CA GLY A 115 11.16 8.74 2.15
C GLY A 115 9.97 8.50 1.22
N GLN A 116 10.05 8.92 -0.02
CA GLN A 116 9.00 8.84 -1.04
C GLN A 116 9.44 7.92 -2.18
N LYS A 117 8.49 7.52 -3.04
CA LYS A 117 8.82 6.78 -4.26
C LYS A 117 9.85 7.56 -5.09
N LEU A 118 10.80 6.82 -5.69
CA LEU A 118 11.80 7.40 -6.59
C LEU A 118 11.14 8.10 -7.79
N GLU A 119 11.77 9.14 -8.27
CA GLU A 119 11.33 9.94 -9.41
C GLU A 119 11.32 9.11 -10.70
N ALA A 120 10.29 9.29 -11.54
CA ALA A 120 10.06 8.47 -12.72
C ALA A 120 11.17 8.59 -13.79
N ASP A 121 11.85 9.71 -13.86
CA ASP A 121 12.98 9.93 -14.76
C ASP A 121 14.22 9.14 -14.31
N ILE A 122 14.42 8.95 -13.01
CA ILE A 122 15.49 8.10 -12.48
C ILE A 122 15.14 6.63 -12.68
N GLU A 123 13.86 6.23 -12.47
CA GLU A 123 13.39 4.87 -12.80
C GLU A 123 13.67 4.54 -14.29
N ALA A 124 13.37 5.47 -15.21
CA ALA A 124 13.66 5.28 -16.63
C ALA A 124 15.16 5.13 -16.95
N GLN A 125 16.03 5.85 -16.23
CA GLN A 125 17.48 5.67 -16.37
C GLN A 125 17.95 4.32 -15.85
N ILE A 126 17.36 3.80 -14.76
CA ILE A 126 17.63 2.44 -14.26
C ILE A 126 17.23 1.41 -15.32
N GLU A 127 16.07 1.56 -15.96
CA GLU A 127 15.60 0.67 -17.02
C GLU A 127 16.55 0.65 -18.22
N ALA A 128 17.01 1.81 -18.66
CA ALA A 128 18.00 1.91 -19.75
C ALA A 128 19.32 1.21 -19.38
N TYR A 129 19.76 1.37 -18.13
CA TYR A 129 20.96 0.66 -17.65
C TYR A 129 20.77 -0.86 -17.57
N ILE A 130 19.58 -1.33 -17.19
CA ILE A 130 19.25 -2.76 -17.18
C ILE A 130 19.33 -3.34 -18.60
N ASP A 131 18.77 -2.66 -19.59
CA ASP A 131 18.70 -3.15 -20.98
C ASP A 131 20.06 -3.06 -21.67
N ASP A 132 20.68 -1.88 -21.69
CA ASP A 132 21.79 -1.58 -22.56
C ASP A 132 23.15 -1.41 -21.83
N GLY A 133 23.15 -1.42 -20.49
CA GLY A 133 24.34 -1.11 -19.68
C GLY A 133 24.82 0.34 -19.84
N THR A 134 23.89 1.26 -20.18
CA THR A 134 24.17 2.70 -20.34
C THR A 134 23.57 3.48 -19.18
N PRO A 135 24.32 4.38 -18.51
CA PRO A 135 25.72 4.75 -18.76
C PRO A 135 26.71 3.64 -18.37
N LYS A 136 27.93 3.67 -18.92
CA LYS A 136 28.99 2.76 -18.47
C LYS A 136 29.40 3.14 -17.05
N ILE A 137 29.11 2.29 -16.09
CA ILE A 137 29.43 2.50 -14.68
C ILE A 137 30.77 1.82 -14.36
N PRO A 138 31.77 2.56 -13.89
CA PRO A 138 33.06 1.97 -13.51
C PRO A 138 32.89 1.10 -12.25
N PHE A 139 33.79 0.15 -12.04
CA PHE A 139 33.93 -0.55 -10.78
C PHE A 139 34.76 0.27 -9.80
N ALA A 140 34.32 0.37 -8.58
CA ALA A 140 35.14 0.88 -7.49
C ALA A 140 36.27 -0.09 -7.20
N THR A 141 37.44 0.44 -6.83
CA THR A 141 38.67 -0.34 -6.57
C THR A 141 39.24 0.05 -5.21
N ARG A 142 39.94 -0.90 -4.59
CA ARG A 142 40.69 -0.67 -3.33
C ARG A 142 39.78 -0.08 -2.24
N GLU A 143 40.19 1.06 -1.66
CA GLU A 143 39.48 1.78 -0.59
C GLU A 143 38.17 2.40 -1.02
N ASP A 144 37.93 2.55 -2.32
CA ASP A 144 36.65 3.08 -2.85
C ASP A 144 35.52 2.03 -2.89
N ILE A 145 35.87 0.72 -2.77
CA ILE A 145 34.86 -0.32 -2.66
C ILE A 145 33.95 -0.02 -1.45
N GLY A 146 32.62 -0.11 -1.66
CA GLY A 146 31.64 0.12 -0.61
C GLY A 146 31.65 -0.96 0.47
N ARG A 147 31.09 -0.63 1.63
CA ARG A 147 30.99 -1.55 2.77
C ARG A 147 29.55 -2.02 2.95
N THR A 148 29.39 -3.18 3.57
CA THR A 148 28.13 -3.65 4.09
C THR A 148 28.09 -3.39 5.60
N VAL A 149 27.00 -2.77 6.07
CA VAL A 149 26.81 -2.39 7.47
C VAL A 149 25.54 -3.04 7.98
N ASP A 150 25.61 -3.79 9.06
CA ASP A 150 24.42 -4.22 9.81
C ASP A 150 23.80 -3.01 10.51
N PHE A 151 22.57 -2.66 10.14
CA PHE A 151 21.88 -1.48 10.64
C PHE A 151 20.51 -1.81 11.26
N ALA A 152 20.40 -2.93 11.97
CA ALA A 152 19.18 -3.30 12.71
C ALA A 152 18.73 -2.18 13.69
N ALA A 153 19.65 -1.33 14.14
CA ALA A 153 19.36 -0.14 14.94
C ALA A 153 18.37 0.82 14.26
N GLY A 154 18.42 0.96 12.93
CA GLY A 154 17.47 1.79 12.17
C GLY A 154 16.04 1.29 12.31
N ARG A 155 15.82 -0.02 12.18
CA ARG A 155 14.50 -0.64 12.43
C ARG A 155 14.01 -0.37 13.86
N ASN A 156 14.89 -0.48 14.85
CA ASN A 156 14.51 -0.23 16.24
C ASN A 156 14.13 1.24 16.48
N ARG A 157 14.71 2.20 15.75
CA ARG A 157 14.31 3.62 15.80
C ARG A 157 12.90 3.81 15.24
N TYR A 158 12.55 3.13 14.15
CA TYR A 158 11.19 3.14 13.64
C TYR A 158 10.19 2.57 14.66
N ILE A 159 10.52 1.44 15.30
CA ILE A 159 9.70 0.88 16.40
C ILE A 159 9.52 1.91 17.52
N GLY A 160 10.60 2.56 17.96
CA GLY A 160 10.55 3.63 18.95
C GLY A 160 9.69 4.82 18.53
N HIS A 161 9.76 5.20 17.24
CA HIS A 161 8.89 6.23 16.67
C HIS A 161 7.41 5.84 16.77
N LEU A 162 7.04 4.64 16.33
CA LEU A 162 5.65 4.16 16.43
C LEU A 162 5.14 4.16 17.89
N ILE A 163 5.97 3.70 18.84
CA ILE A 163 5.62 3.69 20.27
C ILE A 163 5.38 5.12 20.81
N SER A 164 6.04 6.12 20.25
CA SER A 164 5.93 7.51 20.68
C SER A 164 4.69 8.25 20.16
N ILE A 165 3.97 7.70 19.18
CA ILE A 165 2.84 8.36 18.51
C ILE A 165 1.58 8.40 19.38
N PRO A 166 1.12 7.28 19.98
CA PRO A 166 -0.09 7.28 20.80
C PRO A 166 0.06 8.19 22.02
N THR A 167 -0.97 8.97 22.28
CA THR A 167 -1.00 9.89 23.43
C THR A 167 -1.52 9.22 24.71
N LYS A 168 -2.10 8.02 24.56
CA LYS A 168 -2.71 7.26 25.65
C LYS A 168 -2.24 5.81 25.63
N SER A 169 -2.22 5.18 26.82
CA SER A 169 -1.93 3.76 26.95
C SER A 169 -3.09 2.91 26.44
N PHE A 170 -2.76 1.80 25.76
CA PHE A 170 -3.72 0.80 25.31
C PHE A 170 -4.01 -0.28 26.37
N LYS A 171 -3.69 0.00 27.63
CA LYS A 171 -3.94 -0.91 28.75
C LYS A 171 -5.41 -1.36 28.78
N ASN A 172 -5.60 -2.66 28.96
CA ASN A 172 -6.87 -3.38 28.94
C ASN A 172 -7.51 -3.61 27.57
N MET A 173 -6.96 -3.07 26.48
CA MET A 173 -7.43 -3.38 25.14
C MET A 173 -6.90 -4.76 24.69
N ARG A 174 -7.78 -5.58 24.15
CA ARG A 174 -7.52 -6.92 23.60
C ARG A 174 -7.45 -6.82 22.09
N VAL A 175 -6.26 -6.90 21.52
CA VAL A 175 -6.02 -6.59 20.11
C VAL A 175 -5.56 -7.84 19.36
N GLY A 176 -6.26 -8.19 18.29
CA GLY A 176 -5.84 -9.23 17.34
C GLY A 176 -4.88 -8.63 16.30
N LEU A 177 -3.80 -9.33 15.98
CA LEU A 177 -2.85 -8.93 14.95
C LEU A 177 -2.61 -10.10 13.99
N ASP A 178 -2.98 -9.94 12.74
CA ASP A 178 -2.62 -10.83 11.65
C ASP A 178 -1.41 -10.24 10.92
N CYS A 179 -0.26 -10.88 11.09
CA CYS A 179 1.00 -10.42 10.51
C CYS A 179 1.28 -10.96 9.10
N SER A 180 0.32 -11.65 8.47
CA SER A 180 0.44 -12.23 7.12
C SER A 180 1.68 -13.12 6.88
N ASN A 181 2.33 -13.62 7.94
CA ASN A 181 3.68 -14.19 7.89
C ASN A 181 4.70 -13.28 7.17
N GLY A 182 4.44 -11.98 7.16
CA GLY A 182 5.22 -10.94 6.50
C GLY A 182 6.05 -10.10 7.47
N SER A 183 6.42 -8.93 7.02
CA SER A 183 7.30 -7.98 7.73
C SER A 183 6.74 -7.50 9.07
N ALA A 184 5.41 -7.41 9.21
CA ALA A 184 4.74 -7.05 10.45
C ALA A 184 5.11 -7.97 11.62
N SER A 185 5.49 -9.23 11.33
CA SER A 185 5.92 -10.21 12.33
C SER A 185 7.07 -9.73 13.21
N SER A 186 7.95 -8.89 12.68
CA SER A 186 9.12 -8.35 13.38
C SER A 186 8.86 -7.06 14.16
N VAL A 187 7.68 -6.43 14.00
CA VAL A 187 7.42 -5.06 14.49
C VAL A 187 6.13 -4.96 15.29
N ALA A 188 5.00 -5.44 14.75
CA ALA A 188 3.67 -5.09 15.26
C ALA A 188 3.47 -5.47 16.74
N LYS A 189 3.74 -6.73 17.09
CA LYS A 189 3.57 -7.19 18.49
C LYS A 189 4.34 -6.35 19.48
N SER A 190 5.62 -6.06 19.21
CA SER A 190 6.48 -5.32 20.13
C SER A 190 6.00 -3.87 20.33
N VAL A 191 5.45 -3.24 19.30
CA VAL A 191 4.88 -1.89 19.38
C VAL A 191 3.63 -1.90 20.28
N PHE A 192 2.67 -2.78 20.02
CA PHE A 192 1.42 -2.85 20.79
C PHE A 192 1.65 -3.24 22.25
N ASP A 193 2.53 -4.22 22.52
CA ASP A 193 2.89 -4.63 23.86
C ASP A 193 3.55 -3.48 24.65
N ALA A 194 4.45 -2.71 24.01
CA ALA A 194 5.11 -1.57 24.65
C ALA A 194 4.14 -0.46 25.06
N ILE A 195 3.03 -0.29 24.31
CA ILE A 195 1.98 0.70 24.62
C ILE A 195 0.96 0.14 25.63
N GLY A 196 1.05 -1.16 25.96
CA GLY A 196 0.27 -1.81 27.01
C GLY A 196 -0.95 -2.59 26.55
N ALA A 197 -1.14 -2.82 25.26
CA ALA A 197 -2.21 -3.68 24.75
C ALA A 197 -1.98 -5.15 25.13
N LYS A 198 -3.05 -5.91 25.28
CA LYS A 198 -2.99 -7.37 25.33
C LYS A 198 -3.14 -7.91 23.91
N THR A 199 -2.01 -8.31 23.32
CA THR A 199 -1.95 -8.75 21.93
C THR A 199 -2.24 -10.24 21.76
N TYR A 200 -2.96 -10.57 20.70
CA TYR A 200 -3.27 -11.92 20.25
C TYR A 200 -2.86 -12.01 18.77
N VAL A 201 -1.75 -12.72 18.51
CA VAL A 201 -1.12 -12.69 17.19
C VAL A 201 -1.36 -14.00 16.45
N ILE A 202 -1.69 -13.89 15.16
CA ILE A 202 -1.78 -15.00 14.22
C ILE A 202 -0.88 -14.73 13.01
N HIS A 203 -0.54 -15.76 12.26
CA HIS A 203 0.33 -15.71 11.07
C HIS A 203 1.62 -14.91 11.30
N ASN A 204 2.36 -15.31 12.34
CA ASN A 204 3.57 -14.65 12.82
C ASN A 204 4.82 -15.56 12.81
N GLU A 205 4.77 -16.63 12.03
CA GLU A 205 5.84 -17.62 11.90
C GLU A 205 6.25 -17.79 10.43
N PRO A 206 6.96 -16.79 9.87
CA PRO A 206 7.35 -16.83 8.47
C PRO A 206 8.38 -17.93 8.18
N ASP A 207 8.13 -18.73 7.15
CA ASP A 207 9.04 -19.78 6.67
C ASP A 207 9.70 -19.48 5.30
N GLY A 208 9.36 -18.31 4.75
CA GLY A 208 9.85 -17.83 3.45
C GLY A 208 8.94 -18.19 2.27
N THR A 209 7.90 -19.03 2.49
CA THR A 209 6.97 -19.48 1.45
C THR A 209 5.50 -19.27 1.83
N ASN A 210 5.22 -18.94 3.08
CA ASN A 210 3.87 -18.81 3.62
C ASN A 210 3.35 -17.36 3.74
N ILE A 211 4.10 -16.36 3.27
CA ILE A 211 3.67 -14.96 3.27
C ILE A 211 2.37 -14.77 2.45
N ASN A 212 1.37 -14.07 3.01
CA ASN A 212 0.05 -13.82 2.40
C ASN A 212 -0.76 -15.10 2.04
N CYS A 213 -0.33 -16.27 2.45
CA CYS A 213 -0.99 -17.51 2.10
C CYS A 213 -2.24 -17.73 2.96
N GLY A 214 -3.41 -17.31 2.45
CA GLY A 214 -4.69 -17.40 3.16
C GLY A 214 -4.75 -16.56 4.43
N CYS A 215 -3.99 -15.46 4.50
CA CYS A 215 -3.87 -14.60 5.67
C CYS A 215 -3.60 -13.14 5.29
N GLY A 216 -3.62 -12.25 6.29
CA GLY A 216 -3.34 -10.84 6.12
C GLY A 216 -4.49 -10.04 5.52
N SER A 217 -4.18 -8.83 5.02
CA SER A 217 -5.18 -7.84 4.60
C SER A 217 -6.04 -8.25 3.40
N THR A 218 -5.62 -9.24 2.62
CA THR A 218 -6.38 -9.78 1.47
C THR A 218 -7.17 -11.06 1.78
N HIS A 219 -6.98 -11.66 2.96
CA HIS A 219 -7.65 -12.87 3.43
C HIS A 219 -8.01 -12.71 4.92
N ILE A 220 -9.06 -11.94 5.17
CA ILE A 220 -9.40 -11.43 6.49
C ILE A 220 -10.23 -12.41 7.33
N GLU A 221 -10.73 -13.50 6.73
CA GLU A 221 -11.76 -14.38 7.29
C GLU A 221 -11.30 -15.05 8.60
N GLU A 222 -10.01 -15.43 8.67
CA GLU A 222 -9.47 -16.05 9.88
C GLU A 222 -9.38 -15.05 11.02
N LEU A 223 -8.96 -13.81 10.75
CA LEU A 223 -8.95 -12.76 11.77
C LEU A 223 -10.35 -12.42 12.26
N GLN A 224 -11.37 -12.37 11.37
CA GLN A 224 -12.77 -12.15 11.74
C GLN A 224 -13.26 -13.23 12.73
N LYS A 225 -12.97 -14.50 12.42
CA LYS A 225 -13.30 -15.64 13.29
C LYS A 225 -12.56 -15.51 14.62
N TYR A 226 -11.26 -15.21 14.58
CA TYR A 226 -10.40 -15.09 15.76
C TYR A 226 -10.85 -13.98 16.70
N VAL A 227 -11.23 -12.81 16.17
CA VAL A 227 -11.76 -11.69 16.96
C VAL A 227 -13.01 -12.12 17.72
N ARG A 228 -13.98 -12.78 17.06
CA ARG A 228 -15.21 -13.26 17.70
C ARG A 228 -14.94 -14.33 18.75
N GLU A 229 -14.15 -15.35 18.44
CA GLU A 229 -13.86 -16.47 19.34
C GLU A 229 -13.09 -16.06 20.57
N LYS A 230 -12.19 -15.10 20.44
CA LYS A 230 -11.38 -14.60 21.57
C LYS A 230 -12.00 -13.39 22.25
N HIS A 231 -13.14 -12.90 21.77
CA HIS A 231 -13.80 -11.68 22.28
C HIS A 231 -12.82 -10.51 22.33
N LEU A 232 -12.15 -10.23 21.20
CA LEU A 232 -11.21 -9.13 21.10
C LEU A 232 -11.96 -7.81 20.87
N ASP A 233 -11.36 -6.69 21.30
CA ASP A 233 -11.95 -5.37 21.11
C ASP A 233 -11.80 -4.90 19.66
N VAL A 234 -10.75 -5.37 18.98
CA VAL A 234 -10.45 -5.05 17.58
C VAL A 234 -9.40 -6.03 17.03
N GLY A 235 -9.42 -6.26 15.73
CA GLY A 235 -8.36 -6.97 14.99
C GLY A 235 -7.75 -6.09 13.91
N PHE A 236 -6.47 -6.29 13.59
CA PHE A 236 -5.77 -5.64 12.48
C PHE A 236 -5.02 -6.66 11.65
N ALA A 237 -5.19 -6.64 10.35
CA ALA A 237 -4.47 -7.45 9.38
C ALA A 237 -3.61 -6.58 8.48
N TYR A 238 -2.36 -6.99 8.30
CA TYR A 238 -1.39 -6.31 7.45
C TYR A 238 -1.16 -7.11 6.17
N ASP A 239 -0.60 -6.48 5.15
CA ASP A 239 -0.05 -7.19 4.00
C ASP A 239 1.44 -7.52 4.20
N GLY A 240 2.06 -8.18 3.22
CA GLY A 240 3.40 -8.76 3.37
C GLY A 240 4.50 -7.78 3.78
N ASP A 241 4.43 -6.51 3.38
CA ASP A 241 5.39 -5.47 3.77
C ASP A 241 4.78 -4.38 4.66
N ALA A 242 3.57 -4.61 5.14
CA ALA A 242 2.86 -3.84 6.15
C ALA A 242 2.69 -2.35 5.81
N ASP A 243 2.57 -2.01 4.53
CA ASP A 243 2.18 -0.67 4.09
C ASP A 243 0.65 -0.49 4.08
N ARG A 244 -0.12 -1.59 4.29
CA ARG A 244 -1.58 -1.65 4.38
C ARG A 244 -2.06 -2.20 5.70
N CYS A 245 -3.27 -1.75 6.10
CA CYS A 245 -4.00 -2.25 7.25
C CYS A 245 -5.49 -2.35 6.95
N ILE A 246 -6.08 -3.51 7.21
CA ILE A 246 -7.52 -3.72 7.28
C ILE A 246 -7.86 -4.07 8.73
N ALA A 247 -8.91 -3.45 9.28
CA ALA A 247 -9.34 -3.74 10.63
C ALA A 247 -10.57 -4.66 10.66
N VAL A 248 -10.80 -5.26 11.82
CA VAL A 248 -12.00 -6.06 12.15
C VAL A 248 -12.55 -5.53 13.46
N ASP A 249 -13.82 -5.17 13.46
CA ASP A 249 -14.49 -4.70 14.66
C ASP A 249 -14.76 -5.85 15.67
N GLU A 250 -15.21 -5.52 16.87
CA GLU A 250 -15.49 -6.48 17.95
C GLU A 250 -16.62 -7.50 17.62
N LEU A 251 -17.43 -7.21 16.60
CA LEU A 251 -18.48 -8.10 16.08
C LEU A 251 -17.95 -9.03 14.97
N GLY A 252 -16.71 -8.80 14.50
CA GLY A 252 -16.10 -9.54 13.40
C GLY A 252 -16.43 -9.00 12.01
N ASN A 253 -16.91 -7.76 11.89
CA ASN A 253 -17.12 -7.13 10.60
C ASN A 253 -15.81 -6.52 10.10
N VAL A 254 -15.65 -6.53 8.77
CA VAL A 254 -14.49 -5.91 8.11
C VAL A 254 -14.63 -4.38 8.15
N VAL A 255 -13.56 -3.72 8.54
CA VAL A 255 -13.40 -2.26 8.51
C VAL A 255 -12.25 -1.96 7.56
N ASP A 256 -12.59 -1.69 6.30
CA ASP A 256 -11.62 -1.45 5.23
C ASP A 256 -11.00 -0.04 5.30
N GLY A 257 -10.14 0.28 4.33
CA GLY A 257 -9.46 1.58 4.30
C GLY A 257 -10.41 2.77 4.23
N ASP A 258 -11.54 2.65 3.56
CA ASP A 258 -12.55 3.71 3.48
C ASP A 258 -13.18 3.99 4.85
N LEU A 259 -13.57 2.94 5.57
CA LEU A 259 -14.10 3.04 6.92
C LEU A 259 -13.07 3.58 7.91
N ILE A 260 -11.82 3.14 7.81
CA ILE A 260 -10.71 3.64 8.63
C ILE A 260 -10.49 5.14 8.37
N MET A 261 -10.44 5.55 7.09
CA MET A 261 -10.29 6.96 6.73
C MET A 261 -11.44 7.82 7.25
N TYR A 262 -12.69 7.32 7.20
CA TYR A 262 -13.83 8.04 7.76
C TYR A 262 -13.69 8.22 9.28
N VAL A 263 -13.44 7.14 10.02
CA VAL A 263 -13.30 7.16 11.48
C VAL A 263 -12.17 8.08 11.92
N CYS A 264 -10.99 7.91 11.33
CA CYS A 264 -9.83 8.73 11.65
C CYS A 264 -10.00 10.18 11.18
N GLY A 265 -10.58 10.41 10.00
CA GLY A 265 -10.83 11.75 9.45
C GLY A 265 -11.81 12.55 10.30
N LYS A 266 -12.91 11.93 10.73
CA LYS A 266 -13.88 12.54 11.65
C LYS A 266 -13.22 12.92 12.98
N TYR A 267 -12.40 12.02 13.53
CA TYR A 267 -11.66 12.27 14.75
C TYR A 267 -10.63 13.41 14.59
N LEU A 268 -9.84 13.40 13.53
CA LEU A 268 -8.87 14.47 13.24
C LEU A 268 -9.56 15.82 13.05
N LYS A 269 -10.71 15.86 12.37
CA LYS A 269 -11.51 17.08 12.21
C LYS A 269 -11.96 17.63 13.56
N GLU A 270 -12.51 16.79 14.43
CA GLU A 270 -12.92 17.20 15.78
C GLU A 270 -11.75 17.75 16.63
N LYS A 271 -10.54 17.26 16.38
CA LYS A 271 -9.31 17.75 17.03
C LYS A 271 -8.71 18.98 16.33
N GLY A 272 -9.27 19.46 15.23
CA GLY A 272 -8.70 20.54 14.43
C GLY A 272 -7.38 20.15 13.73
N GLN A 273 -7.19 18.86 13.44
CA GLN A 273 -5.96 18.31 12.86
C GLN A 273 -6.18 17.77 11.42
N LEU A 274 -7.39 17.84 10.89
CA LEU A 274 -7.66 17.51 9.49
C LEU A 274 -7.52 18.77 8.63
N ASN A 275 -6.37 18.94 8.02
CA ASN A 275 -6.07 20.13 7.22
C ASN A 275 -7.09 20.30 6.09
N GLY A 276 -7.68 21.48 6.03
CA GLY A 276 -8.73 21.81 5.08
C GLY A 276 -10.00 20.98 5.24
N ASP A 277 -10.22 20.31 6.38
CA ASP A 277 -11.30 19.35 6.57
C ASP A 277 -11.42 18.32 5.42
N THR A 278 -10.29 17.93 4.82
CA THR A 278 -10.25 17.15 3.57
C THR A 278 -9.53 15.82 3.76
N ILE A 279 -10.13 14.75 3.21
CA ILE A 279 -9.53 13.42 3.04
C ILE A 279 -9.21 13.23 1.56
N VAL A 280 -8.02 12.73 1.24
CA VAL A 280 -7.67 12.36 -0.14
C VAL A 280 -7.96 10.88 -0.37
N THR A 281 -8.80 10.57 -1.35
CA THR A 281 -9.19 9.20 -1.71
C THR A 281 -8.91 8.91 -3.17
N THR A 282 -9.24 7.71 -3.62
CA THR A 282 -9.23 7.37 -5.05
C THR A 282 -10.65 7.23 -5.60
N ILE A 283 -10.78 7.24 -6.92
CA ILE A 283 -12.07 6.98 -7.60
C ILE A 283 -12.65 5.60 -7.26
N MET A 284 -11.91 4.71 -6.59
CA MET A 284 -12.37 3.38 -6.17
C MET A 284 -13.00 3.35 -4.78
N SER A 285 -12.83 4.41 -3.97
CA SER A 285 -13.49 4.48 -2.65
C SER A 285 -15.00 4.38 -2.78
N ASN A 286 -15.62 3.66 -1.86
CA ASN A 286 -17.06 3.34 -1.91
C ASN A 286 -17.94 4.61 -1.84
N LEU A 287 -19.06 4.61 -2.57
CA LEU A 287 -20.03 5.71 -2.55
C LEU A 287 -20.50 6.04 -1.12
N GLY A 288 -20.59 5.02 -0.27
CA GLY A 288 -20.95 5.18 1.14
C GLY A 288 -20.00 6.06 1.94
N LEU A 289 -18.68 6.01 1.64
CA LEU A 289 -17.70 6.92 2.23
C LEU A 289 -18.03 8.38 1.87
N TYR A 290 -18.25 8.67 0.60
CA TYR A 290 -18.54 10.03 0.14
C TYR A 290 -19.80 10.59 0.79
N LYS A 291 -20.88 9.81 0.79
CA LYS A 291 -22.14 10.20 1.45
C LYS A 291 -21.98 10.42 2.96
N ALA A 292 -21.15 9.63 3.63
CA ALA A 292 -20.85 9.81 5.05
C ALA A 292 -20.01 11.07 5.29
N CYS A 293 -19.01 11.33 4.44
CA CYS A 293 -18.21 12.55 4.49
C CYS A 293 -19.10 13.79 4.31
N ASP A 294 -20.00 13.79 3.33
CA ASP A 294 -20.93 14.91 3.09
C ASP A 294 -21.78 15.20 4.35
N ARG A 295 -22.36 14.15 4.98
CA ARG A 295 -23.12 14.30 6.23
C ARG A 295 -22.28 14.84 7.40
N ALA A 296 -21.01 14.45 7.47
CA ALA A 296 -20.06 14.89 8.51
C ALA A 296 -19.41 16.25 8.19
N GLY A 297 -19.71 16.85 7.03
CA GLY A 297 -19.05 18.07 6.56
C GLY A 297 -17.55 17.90 6.31
N ILE A 298 -17.11 16.69 5.96
CA ILE A 298 -15.74 16.37 5.58
C ILE A 298 -15.63 16.48 4.05
N ARG A 299 -14.70 17.28 3.58
CA ARG A 299 -14.39 17.37 2.14
C ARG A 299 -13.53 16.20 1.72
N TYR A 300 -13.58 15.87 0.44
CA TYR A 300 -12.75 14.81 -0.13
C TYR A 300 -12.25 15.16 -1.53
N GLU A 301 -11.01 14.73 -1.82
CA GLU A 301 -10.43 14.76 -3.14
C GLU A 301 -10.37 13.33 -3.70
N LYS A 302 -10.72 13.19 -5.00
CA LYS A 302 -10.72 11.90 -5.71
C LYS A 302 -9.56 11.86 -6.69
N THR A 303 -8.56 11.04 -6.43
CA THR A 303 -7.44 10.84 -7.35
C THR A 303 -7.66 9.62 -8.26
N ALA A 304 -6.79 9.44 -9.24
CA ALA A 304 -6.64 8.17 -9.93
C ALA A 304 -6.21 7.07 -8.93
N VAL A 305 -6.44 5.80 -9.29
CA VAL A 305 -6.04 4.65 -8.47
C VAL A 305 -4.52 4.54 -8.39
N GLY A 306 -4.01 4.45 -7.19
CA GLY A 306 -2.59 4.29 -6.87
C GLY A 306 -2.13 5.25 -5.78
N ASP A 307 -1.37 4.73 -4.85
CA ASP A 307 -0.79 5.43 -3.70
C ASP A 307 -0.02 6.70 -4.09
N LYS A 308 0.68 6.65 -5.23
CA LYS A 308 1.41 7.78 -5.80
C LYS A 308 0.51 9.01 -5.97
N TYR A 309 -0.67 8.84 -6.56
CA TYR A 309 -1.57 9.97 -6.85
C TYR A 309 -2.18 10.54 -5.58
N VAL A 310 -2.46 9.68 -4.59
CA VAL A 310 -2.91 10.11 -3.26
C VAL A 310 -1.82 10.93 -2.59
N CYS A 311 -0.59 10.41 -2.54
CA CYS A 311 0.56 11.07 -1.93
C CYS A 311 0.86 12.43 -2.58
N GLU A 312 0.92 12.48 -3.93
CA GLU A 312 1.16 13.72 -4.69
C GLU A 312 0.08 14.78 -4.40
N ASN A 313 -1.20 14.39 -4.37
CA ASN A 313 -2.29 15.30 -4.05
C ASN A 313 -2.19 15.83 -2.61
N MET A 314 -1.94 14.94 -1.64
CA MET A 314 -1.75 15.32 -0.23
C MET A 314 -0.62 16.32 -0.05
N MET A 315 0.51 16.09 -0.70
CA MET A 315 1.68 16.97 -0.62
C MET A 315 1.43 18.33 -1.26
N ALA A 316 0.84 18.35 -2.46
CA ALA A 316 0.58 19.59 -3.19
C ALA A 316 -0.39 20.53 -2.44
N ASN A 317 -1.31 19.95 -1.64
CA ASN A 317 -2.34 20.70 -0.95
C ASN A 317 -2.15 20.75 0.59
N GLY A 318 -1.14 20.07 1.12
CA GLY A 318 -0.86 20.02 2.56
C GLY A 318 -1.91 19.24 3.37
N TYR A 319 -2.58 18.24 2.78
CA TYR A 319 -3.59 17.46 3.47
C TYR A 319 -3.01 16.47 4.47
N SER A 320 -3.75 16.21 5.57
CA SER A 320 -3.28 15.42 6.71
C SER A 320 -3.52 13.91 6.55
N LEU A 321 -4.56 13.53 5.81
CA LEU A 321 -5.05 12.15 5.71
C LEU A 321 -5.44 11.84 4.27
N GLY A 322 -4.98 10.70 3.79
CA GLY A 322 -5.42 10.14 2.52
C GLY A 322 -5.09 8.67 2.42
N GLY A 323 -5.70 8.00 1.45
CA GLY A 323 -5.46 6.57 1.27
C GLY A 323 -6.40 5.91 0.26
N GLU A 324 -6.40 4.60 0.30
CA GLU A 324 -7.16 3.73 -0.58
C GLU A 324 -8.01 2.74 0.23
N GLN A 325 -9.11 2.28 -0.34
CA GLN A 325 -9.95 1.23 0.24
C GLN A 325 -9.14 -0.03 0.63
N SER A 326 -8.08 -0.33 -0.10
CA SER A 326 -7.17 -1.45 0.16
C SER A 326 -6.41 -1.36 1.50
N GLY A 327 -6.55 -0.26 2.25
CA GLY A 327 -5.90 -0.06 3.54
C GLY A 327 -4.54 0.63 3.48
N HIS A 328 -4.07 1.08 2.32
CA HIS A 328 -2.90 1.94 2.20
C HIS A 328 -3.26 3.36 2.62
N ILE A 329 -2.96 3.74 3.86
CA ILE A 329 -3.38 5.00 4.46
C ILE A 329 -2.17 5.80 4.93
N ILE A 330 -2.16 7.08 4.56
CA ILE A 330 -1.09 8.03 4.86
C ILE A 330 -1.59 9.04 5.89
N PHE A 331 -0.91 9.13 7.02
CA PHE A 331 -1.03 10.21 8.00
C PHE A 331 0.20 11.12 7.86
N SER A 332 0.09 12.21 7.10
CA SER A 332 1.23 13.03 6.67
C SER A 332 2.04 13.64 7.82
N LYS A 333 1.43 13.79 8.99
CA LYS A 333 2.12 14.23 10.22
C LYS A 333 3.21 13.23 10.67
N HIS A 334 3.06 11.96 10.36
CA HIS A 334 3.91 10.88 10.90
C HIS A 334 4.66 10.10 9.82
N ALA A 335 4.08 9.96 8.63
CA ALA A 335 4.62 9.15 7.54
C ALA A 335 4.48 9.84 6.18
N THR A 336 5.36 9.49 5.23
CA THR A 336 5.34 9.97 3.83
C THR A 336 4.82 8.92 2.86
N THR A 337 4.43 7.75 3.36
CA THR A 337 3.82 6.64 2.63
C THR A 337 2.78 5.96 3.51
N GLY A 338 2.01 5.03 2.97
CA GLY A 338 1.13 4.19 3.77
C GLY A 338 1.91 3.40 4.82
N ASP A 339 1.32 3.30 6.01
CA ASP A 339 1.90 2.59 7.14
C ASP A 339 0.79 1.86 7.89
N GLY A 340 0.75 0.53 7.73
CA GLY A 340 -0.31 -0.29 8.30
C GLY A 340 -0.27 -0.31 9.82
N ILE A 341 0.92 -0.33 10.42
CA ILE A 341 1.05 -0.35 11.89
C ILE A 341 0.68 1.01 12.45
N LEU A 342 1.15 2.11 11.88
CA LEU A 342 0.71 3.45 12.24
C LEU A 342 -0.82 3.60 12.11
N THR A 343 -1.40 3.11 11.02
CA THR A 343 -2.85 3.15 10.79
C THR A 343 -3.60 2.45 11.92
N SER A 344 -3.16 1.26 12.33
CA SER A 344 -3.76 0.54 13.46
C SER A 344 -3.62 1.30 14.80
N LEU A 345 -2.49 1.98 15.02
CA LEU A 345 -2.31 2.83 16.21
C LEU A 345 -3.26 4.04 16.19
N MET A 346 -3.48 4.65 15.03
CA MET A 346 -4.43 5.78 14.91
C MET A 346 -5.87 5.34 15.16
N VAL A 347 -6.28 4.17 14.68
CA VAL A 347 -7.60 3.59 15.01
C VAL A 347 -7.72 3.35 16.51
N MET A 348 -6.68 2.78 17.15
CA MET A 348 -6.65 2.55 18.61
C MET A 348 -6.77 3.87 19.40
N GLU A 349 -6.11 4.93 18.94
CA GLU A 349 -6.22 6.25 19.57
C GLU A 349 -7.68 6.74 19.57
N VAL A 350 -8.40 6.55 18.46
CA VAL A 350 -9.82 6.91 18.34
C VAL A 350 -10.66 6.08 19.31
N LEU A 351 -10.48 4.76 19.32
CA LEU A 351 -11.24 3.85 20.20
C LEU A 351 -11.11 4.25 21.67
N ILE A 352 -9.89 4.54 22.12
CA ILE A 352 -9.61 4.88 23.50
C ILE A 352 -10.14 6.27 23.88
N ASP A 353 -10.01 7.24 22.98
CA ASP A 353 -10.48 8.61 23.23
C ASP A 353 -12.00 8.69 23.25
N LYS A 354 -12.66 8.05 22.30
CA LYS A 354 -14.11 8.02 22.18
C LYS A 354 -14.77 7.09 23.18
N LYS A 355 -14.09 6.05 23.64
CA LYS A 355 -14.65 4.97 24.48
C LYS A 355 -15.86 4.29 23.85
N LEU A 356 -15.82 4.13 22.55
CA LEU A 356 -16.85 3.48 21.74
C LEU A 356 -16.24 2.31 20.97
N PRO A 357 -16.97 1.21 20.75
CA PRO A 357 -16.51 0.13 19.91
C PRO A 357 -16.41 0.56 18.44
N LEU A 358 -15.59 -0.13 17.67
CA LEU A 358 -15.33 0.23 16.26
C LEU A 358 -16.59 0.11 15.40
N SER A 359 -17.46 -0.88 15.67
CA SER A 359 -18.76 -1.04 15.00
C SER A 359 -19.66 0.18 15.13
N THR A 360 -19.63 0.84 16.29
CA THR A 360 -20.41 2.07 16.52
C THR A 360 -19.79 3.26 15.76
N LEU A 361 -18.46 3.36 15.68
CA LEU A 361 -17.78 4.45 14.99
C LEU A 361 -17.94 4.37 13.46
N THR A 362 -18.10 3.18 12.92
CA THR A 362 -18.31 2.95 11.48
C THR A 362 -19.77 2.94 11.06
N ALA A 363 -20.73 2.86 11.99
CA ALA A 363 -22.16 2.68 11.70
C ALA A 363 -22.79 3.78 10.81
N GLU A 364 -22.17 4.96 10.75
CA GLU A 364 -22.62 6.06 9.90
C GLU A 364 -22.30 5.85 8.41
N VAL A 365 -21.40 4.92 8.07
CA VAL A 365 -21.00 4.63 6.69
C VAL A 365 -21.78 3.42 6.19
N VAL A 366 -22.73 3.63 5.30
CA VAL A 366 -23.46 2.55 4.63
C VAL A 366 -22.67 2.12 3.41
N ILE A 367 -22.10 0.92 3.45
CA ILE A 367 -21.34 0.38 2.31
C ILE A 367 -22.32 -0.04 1.22
N TYR A 368 -22.10 0.50 0.03
CA TYR A 368 -22.86 0.12 -1.17
C TYR A 368 -22.28 -1.17 -1.75
N PRO A 369 -23.12 -2.19 -2.03
CA PRO A 369 -22.72 -3.33 -2.85
C PRO A 369 -22.00 -2.90 -4.12
N GLN A 370 -20.97 -3.63 -4.49
CA GLN A 370 -20.12 -3.30 -5.64
C GLN A 370 -19.90 -4.54 -6.50
N LEU A 371 -20.15 -4.42 -7.79
CA LEU A 371 -19.78 -5.45 -8.76
C LEU A 371 -18.79 -4.88 -9.79
N LEU A 372 -17.66 -5.56 -9.94
CA LEU A 372 -16.64 -5.23 -10.95
C LEU A 372 -16.47 -6.40 -11.92
N LYS A 373 -16.62 -6.14 -13.22
CA LYS A 373 -16.28 -7.10 -14.28
C LYS A 373 -15.09 -6.61 -15.10
N ASN A 374 -14.14 -7.52 -15.30
CA ASN A 374 -13.02 -7.32 -16.22
C ASN A 374 -13.43 -7.82 -17.60
N VAL A 375 -13.45 -6.96 -18.59
CA VAL A 375 -13.82 -7.26 -19.98
C VAL A 375 -12.57 -7.18 -20.83
N ARG A 376 -12.14 -8.32 -21.38
CA ARG A 376 -10.96 -8.36 -22.27
C ARG A 376 -11.28 -7.72 -23.60
N VAL A 377 -10.41 -6.82 -24.08
CA VAL A 377 -10.60 -6.07 -25.31
C VAL A 377 -9.28 -5.96 -26.10
N ALA A 378 -9.37 -5.90 -27.42
CA ALA A 378 -8.20 -5.74 -28.28
C ALA A 378 -7.57 -4.34 -28.16
N ASN A 379 -8.39 -3.31 -27.98
CA ASN A 379 -7.94 -1.92 -27.86
C ASN A 379 -8.76 -1.21 -26.77
N LYS A 380 -8.11 -0.96 -25.64
CA LYS A 380 -8.76 -0.33 -24.46
C LYS A 380 -9.29 1.07 -24.76
N ALA A 381 -8.49 1.90 -25.43
CA ALA A 381 -8.86 3.28 -25.73
C ALA A 381 -10.05 3.33 -26.71
N ALA A 382 -10.05 2.51 -27.75
CA ALA A 382 -11.14 2.42 -28.70
C ALA A 382 -12.43 1.89 -28.04
N ALA A 383 -12.33 0.87 -27.18
CA ALA A 383 -13.48 0.31 -26.47
C ALA A 383 -14.10 1.34 -25.51
N LYS A 384 -13.28 2.08 -24.77
CA LYS A 384 -13.76 3.14 -23.87
C LYS A 384 -14.36 4.33 -24.63
N ALA A 385 -13.81 4.69 -25.77
CA ALA A 385 -14.28 5.82 -26.59
C ALA A 385 -15.46 5.46 -27.53
N ASN A 386 -15.91 4.18 -27.56
CA ASN A 386 -17.02 3.76 -28.42
C ASN A 386 -18.31 4.49 -28.01
N PRO A 387 -19.01 5.18 -28.94
CA PRO A 387 -20.18 5.98 -28.59
C PRO A 387 -21.34 5.18 -28.00
N ALA A 388 -21.54 3.91 -28.41
CA ALA A 388 -22.60 3.07 -27.86
C ALA A 388 -22.28 2.66 -26.41
N VAL A 389 -21.00 2.42 -26.08
CA VAL A 389 -20.55 2.13 -24.71
C VAL A 389 -20.69 3.37 -23.83
N GLN A 390 -20.27 4.54 -24.33
CA GLN A 390 -20.44 5.80 -23.58
C GLN A 390 -21.92 6.09 -23.30
N LYS A 391 -22.79 5.92 -24.30
CA LYS A 391 -24.22 6.09 -24.11
C LYS A 391 -24.79 5.12 -23.07
N ALA A 392 -24.39 3.86 -23.12
CA ALA A 392 -24.83 2.88 -22.12
C ALA A 392 -24.37 3.24 -20.69
N VAL A 393 -23.17 3.80 -20.54
CA VAL A 393 -22.65 4.30 -19.25
C VAL A 393 -23.45 5.50 -18.75
N GLU A 394 -23.76 6.45 -19.64
CA GLU A 394 -24.61 7.60 -19.31
C GLU A 394 -26.02 7.17 -18.88
N ASP A 395 -26.65 6.26 -19.64
CA ASP A 395 -27.99 5.72 -19.32
C ASP A 395 -28.02 5.01 -17.96
N VAL A 396 -26.97 4.26 -17.64
CA VAL A 396 -26.82 3.62 -16.32
C VAL A 396 -26.59 4.65 -15.23
N ALA A 397 -25.74 5.65 -15.44
CA ALA A 397 -25.51 6.72 -14.48
C ALA A 397 -26.79 7.50 -14.18
N GLU A 398 -27.59 7.83 -15.21
CA GLU A 398 -28.89 8.49 -15.04
C GLU A 398 -29.87 7.62 -14.27
N ALA A 399 -29.92 6.32 -14.58
CA ALA A 399 -30.83 5.38 -13.92
C ALA A 399 -30.47 5.12 -12.45
N LEU A 400 -29.18 5.20 -12.09
CA LEU A 400 -28.70 5.06 -10.70
C LEU A 400 -28.92 6.35 -9.89
N GLY A 401 -28.83 7.52 -10.53
CA GLY A 401 -28.98 8.82 -9.85
C GLY A 401 -28.03 8.94 -8.66
N ASP A 402 -28.56 9.40 -7.53
CA ASP A 402 -27.80 9.55 -6.28
C ASP A 402 -27.60 8.24 -5.51
N ASP A 403 -28.34 7.17 -5.88
CA ASP A 403 -28.32 5.90 -5.15
C ASP A 403 -27.34 4.88 -5.71
N GLY A 404 -26.48 5.30 -6.64
CA GLY A 404 -25.45 4.44 -7.16
C GLY A 404 -24.46 5.19 -8.05
N ARG A 405 -23.51 4.47 -8.60
CA ARG A 405 -22.59 5.00 -9.61
C ARG A 405 -22.04 3.90 -10.51
N ILE A 406 -21.61 4.30 -11.69
CA ILE A 406 -20.86 3.45 -12.60
C ILE A 406 -19.49 4.05 -12.87
N LEU A 407 -18.48 3.19 -12.95
CA LEU A 407 -17.11 3.54 -13.31
C LEU A 407 -16.60 2.59 -14.38
N VAL A 408 -16.19 3.13 -15.52
CA VAL A 408 -15.57 2.37 -16.61
C VAL A 408 -14.15 2.89 -16.83
N ARG A 409 -13.16 2.02 -16.63
CA ARG A 409 -11.75 2.40 -16.73
C ARG A 409 -10.89 1.34 -17.40
N GLU A 410 -9.78 1.76 -17.96
CA GLU A 410 -8.75 0.89 -18.47
C GLU A 410 -7.95 0.27 -17.34
N SER A 411 -7.57 -1.02 -17.48
CA SER A 411 -6.55 -1.61 -16.62
C SER A 411 -5.17 -1.07 -17.03
N GLY A 412 -4.33 -0.72 -16.03
CA GLY A 412 -2.96 -0.27 -16.29
C GLY A 412 -2.05 -1.39 -16.80
N THR A 413 -2.31 -2.64 -16.40
CA THR A 413 -1.40 -3.79 -16.61
C THR A 413 -1.96 -4.83 -17.58
N GLU A 414 -3.28 -4.96 -17.69
CA GLU A 414 -3.95 -6.01 -18.46
C GLU A 414 -4.71 -5.44 -19.66
N PRO A 415 -4.95 -6.22 -20.72
CA PRO A 415 -5.74 -5.80 -21.87
C PRO A 415 -7.26 -5.88 -21.59
N VAL A 416 -7.70 -5.23 -20.47
CA VAL A 416 -9.10 -5.25 -20.05
C VAL A 416 -9.64 -3.85 -19.79
N ILE A 417 -10.93 -3.68 -20.05
CA ILE A 417 -11.75 -2.60 -19.50
C ILE A 417 -12.41 -3.13 -18.22
N ARG A 418 -12.34 -2.34 -17.17
CA ARG A 418 -12.99 -2.62 -15.88
C ARG A 418 -14.29 -1.85 -15.80
N VAL A 419 -15.41 -2.58 -15.74
CA VAL A 419 -16.74 -2.01 -15.56
C VAL A 419 -17.17 -2.30 -14.11
N MET A 420 -17.37 -1.25 -13.33
CA MET A 420 -17.76 -1.32 -11.93
C MET A 420 -19.04 -0.54 -11.71
N VAL A 421 -19.99 -1.14 -10.99
CA VAL A 421 -21.21 -0.50 -10.53
C VAL A 421 -21.32 -0.65 -9.01
N GLU A 422 -21.67 0.42 -8.34
CA GLU A 422 -22.15 0.44 -6.95
C GLU A 422 -23.62 0.82 -6.97
N ALA A 423 -24.43 0.09 -6.19
CA ALA A 423 -25.87 0.26 -6.14
C ALA A 423 -26.43 -0.20 -4.77
N PRO A 424 -27.71 0.06 -4.43
CA PRO A 424 -28.27 -0.34 -3.15
C PRO A 424 -28.28 -1.85 -2.88
N ASP A 425 -28.23 -2.67 -3.93
CA ASP A 425 -28.23 -4.13 -3.84
C ASP A 425 -27.44 -4.80 -4.97
N ASP A 426 -27.03 -6.06 -4.74
CA ASP A 426 -26.22 -6.84 -5.69
C ASP A 426 -26.94 -7.10 -7.02
N ALA A 427 -28.25 -7.28 -7.01
CA ALA A 427 -29.04 -7.54 -8.21
C ALA A 427 -29.04 -6.32 -9.14
N THR A 428 -29.14 -5.13 -8.57
CA THR A 428 -29.02 -3.85 -9.29
C THR A 428 -27.63 -3.67 -9.85
N CYS A 429 -26.57 -3.98 -9.07
CA CYS A 429 -25.19 -3.97 -9.56
C CYS A 429 -25.01 -4.89 -10.77
N ALA A 430 -25.47 -6.14 -10.67
CA ALA A 430 -25.36 -7.12 -11.74
C ALA A 430 -26.08 -6.67 -13.01
N LYS A 431 -27.33 -6.20 -12.88
CA LYS A 431 -28.15 -5.69 -13.99
C LYS A 431 -27.40 -4.62 -14.80
N TYR A 432 -26.85 -3.63 -14.14
CA TYR A 432 -26.24 -2.50 -14.82
C TYR A 432 -24.83 -2.78 -15.33
N VAL A 433 -24.04 -3.60 -14.64
CA VAL A 433 -22.77 -4.09 -15.21
C VAL A 433 -23.03 -4.89 -16.48
N ASP A 434 -24.01 -5.81 -16.47
CA ASP A 434 -24.35 -6.65 -17.63
C ASP A 434 -24.91 -5.84 -18.79
N GLN A 435 -25.64 -4.76 -18.52
CA GLN A 435 -26.11 -3.85 -19.56
C GLN A 435 -24.94 -3.27 -20.37
N VAL A 436 -23.92 -2.72 -19.70
CA VAL A 436 -22.76 -2.14 -20.37
C VAL A 436 -21.90 -3.20 -21.05
N VAL A 437 -21.64 -4.32 -20.38
CA VAL A 437 -20.87 -5.44 -20.95
C VAL A 437 -21.54 -6.02 -22.19
N SER A 438 -22.89 -6.13 -22.18
CA SER A 438 -23.67 -6.60 -23.35
C SER A 438 -23.53 -5.66 -24.56
N VAL A 439 -23.47 -4.35 -24.32
CA VAL A 439 -23.20 -3.38 -25.41
C VAL A 439 -21.80 -3.58 -25.96
N MET A 440 -20.79 -3.79 -25.10
CA MET A 440 -19.41 -4.06 -25.56
C MET A 440 -19.32 -5.32 -26.43
N HIS A 441 -20.07 -6.38 -26.08
CA HIS A 441 -20.19 -7.58 -26.91
C HIS A 441 -20.86 -7.31 -28.27
N LYS A 442 -21.99 -6.58 -28.29
CA LYS A 442 -22.71 -6.23 -29.53
C LYS A 442 -21.87 -5.40 -30.50
N GLU A 443 -21.05 -4.52 -29.97
CA GLU A 443 -20.11 -3.69 -30.75
C GLU A 443 -18.84 -4.45 -31.20
N GLY A 444 -18.71 -5.75 -30.85
CA GLY A 444 -17.55 -6.58 -31.23
C GLY A 444 -16.24 -6.13 -30.60
N LEU A 445 -16.28 -5.49 -29.45
CA LEU A 445 -15.10 -4.95 -28.75
C LEU A 445 -14.43 -5.98 -27.85
N VAL A 446 -15.16 -7.04 -27.49
CA VAL A 446 -14.69 -8.07 -26.54
C VAL A 446 -13.90 -9.15 -27.30
N THR A 447 -12.75 -9.53 -26.73
CA THR A 447 -11.94 -10.65 -27.19
C THR A 447 -12.06 -11.82 -26.22
N GLU A 448 -12.01 -13.05 -26.75
CA GLU A 448 -12.03 -14.27 -25.94
C GLU A 448 -10.80 -14.39 -25.01
#